data_937e54dc38f809cc9b206bd493b701f6
#
_entry.id   937e54dc38f809cc9b206bd493b701f6
#
_cell.length_a   1.000
_cell.length_b   1.000
_cell.length_c   1.000
_cell.angle_alpha   90.00
_cell.angle_beta   90.00
_cell.angle_gamma   90.00
#
_symmetry.space_group_name_H-M   'P 1'
#
loop_
_entity.id
_entity.type
_entity.pdbx_description
1 polymer ?
#
loop_
_entity_poly.entity_id
_entity_poly.type
_entity_poly.pdbx_seq_one_letter_code
_entity_poly.pdbx_strand_id
1 'polypeptide(L)' 'MKVSKPLPTVMEVDIHGLMVSDAKARLEHLLSNAGPQVEEVVVIHGYSRGTVLRDMVRNQLKHPRIQSK' A
#
# COMPACT_ATOMS: atom_id res chain seq x y z
N MET A 1 5.10 -8.70 4.84
CA MET A 1 4.20 -7.55 4.75
C MET A 1 3.33 -7.49 5.98
N LYS A 2 3.07 -6.32 6.47
CA LYS A 2 2.27 -6.15 7.67
C LYS A 2 1.08 -5.26 7.37
N VAL A 3 -0.12 -5.69 7.76
CA VAL A 3 -1.36 -4.97 7.50
C VAL A 3 -2.07 -4.71 8.82
N SER A 4 -2.53 -3.48 9.02
CA SER A 4 -3.30 -3.13 10.21
C SER A 4 -4.44 -2.18 9.82
N LYS A 5 -5.43 -2.08 10.71
CA LYS A 5 -6.55 -1.16 10.54
C LYS A 5 -6.69 -0.34 11.80
N PRO A 6 -5.99 0.80 11.89
CA PRO A 6 -6.11 1.67 13.08
C PRO A 6 -7.52 2.23 13.24
N LEU A 7 -8.23 2.40 12.14
CA LEU A 7 -9.63 2.81 12.12
C LEU A 7 -10.39 1.92 11.14
N PRO A 8 -11.72 1.76 11.29
CA PRO A 8 -12.51 0.95 10.35
C PRO A 8 -12.40 1.41 8.89
N THR A 9 -12.14 2.71 8.68
CA THR A 9 -12.06 3.31 7.35
C THR A 9 -10.63 3.46 6.84
N VAL A 10 -9.62 3.15 7.66
CA VAL A 10 -8.20 3.35 7.32
C VAL A 10 -7.44 2.04 7.43
N MET A 11 -6.78 1.64 6.35
CA MET A 11 -5.91 0.46 6.33
C MET A 11 -4.46 0.93 6.19
N GLU A 12 -3.57 0.40 7.01
CA GLU A 12 -2.14 0.63 6.88
C GLU A 12 -1.46 -0.63 6.39
N VAL A 13 -0.62 -0.49 5.37
CA VAL A 13 0.09 -1.61 4.77
C VAL A 13 1.58 -1.29 4.75
N ASP A 14 2.37 -2.09 5.45
CA ASP A 14 3.81 -1.92 5.49
C ASP A 14 4.44 -2.88 4.50
N ILE A 15 5.05 -2.33 3.44
CA ILE A 15 5.68 -3.09 2.37
C ILE A 15 7.20 -2.93 2.36
N HIS A 16 7.78 -2.33 3.40
CA HIS A 16 9.22 -2.11 3.42
C HIS A 16 9.99 -3.43 3.29
N GLY A 17 11.08 -3.40 2.54
CA GLY A 17 11.91 -4.57 2.32
C GLY A 17 11.40 -5.55 1.27
N LEU A 18 10.20 -5.37 0.74
CA LEU A 18 9.67 -6.22 -0.32
C LEU A 18 10.27 -5.85 -1.68
N MET A 19 10.34 -6.83 -2.57
CA MET A 19 10.63 -6.56 -3.98
C MET A 19 9.43 -5.82 -4.59
N VAL A 20 9.70 -4.97 -5.58
CA VAL A 20 8.65 -4.16 -6.21
C VAL A 20 7.53 -5.01 -6.76
N SER A 21 7.85 -6.10 -7.47
CA SER A 21 6.86 -6.97 -8.07
C SER A 21 5.99 -7.65 -7.01
N ASP A 22 6.58 -8.10 -5.91
CA ASP A 22 5.83 -8.71 -4.81
C ASP A 22 4.93 -7.69 -4.12
N ALA A 23 5.47 -6.51 -3.85
CA ALA A 23 4.71 -5.45 -3.20
C ALA A 23 3.51 -5.06 -4.06
N LYS A 24 3.72 -4.89 -5.36
CA LYS A 24 2.64 -4.53 -6.28
C LYS A 24 1.53 -5.57 -6.30
N ALA A 25 1.89 -6.86 -6.43
CA ALA A 25 0.92 -7.93 -6.46
C ALA A 25 0.10 -8.00 -5.17
N ARG A 26 0.77 -7.85 -4.02
CA ARG A 26 0.10 -7.90 -2.73
C ARG A 26 -0.83 -6.71 -2.52
N LEU A 27 -0.39 -5.51 -2.93
CA LEU A 27 -1.22 -4.31 -2.82
C LEU A 27 -2.45 -4.40 -3.74
N GLU A 28 -2.28 -4.87 -4.95
CA GLU A 28 -3.41 -5.05 -5.86
C GLU A 28 -4.45 -6.01 -5.28
N HIS A 29 -3.98 -7.11 -4.70
CA HIS A 29 -4.87 -8.08 -4.06
C HIS A 29 -5.61 -7.46 -2.88
N LEU A 30 -4.89 -6.72 -2.02
CA LEU A 30 -5.50 -6.05 -0.87
C LEU A 30 -6.54 -5.03 -1.30
N LEU A 31 -6.24 -4.23 -2.31
CA LEU A 31 -7.18 -3.23 -2.80
C LEU A 31 -8.44 -3.86 -3.36
N SER A 32 -8.30 -4.98 -4.07
CA SER A 32 -9.44 -5.71 -4.60
C SER A 32 -10.35 -6.25 -3.51
N ASN A 33 -9.80 -6.55 -2.34
CA ASN A 33 -10.53 -7.17 -1.23
C ASN A 33 -10.79 -6.23 -0.06
N ALA A 34 -10.42 -4.95 -0.18
CA ALA A 34 -10.50 -4.00 0.93
C ALA A 34 -11.94 -3.71 1.37
N GLY A 35 -12.88 -3.80 0.46
CA GLY A 35 -14.28 -3.51 0.75
C GLY A 35 -14.61 -2.02 0.70
N PRO A 36 -15.91 -1.69 0.67
CA PRO A 36 -16.34 -0.30 0.49
C PRO A 36 -16.14 0.57 1.73
N GLN A 37 -15.90 -0.03 2.89
CA GLN A 37 -15.72 0.73 4.13
C GLN A 37 -14.36 1.42 4.21
N VAL A 38 -13.36 0.89 3.50
CA VAL A 38 -12.01 1.45 3.53
C VAL A 38 -11.94 2.67 2.63
N GLU A 39 -11.75 3.83 3.23
CA GLU A 39 -11.65 5.11 2.52
C GLU A 39 -10.22 5.51 2.22
N GLU A 40 -9.27 5.03 3.04
CA GLU A 40 -7.87 5.40 2.92
C GLU A 40 -6.98 4.19 3.12
N VAL A 41 -6.01 4.02 2.24
CA VAL A 41 -4.97 3.00 2.38
C VAL A 41 -3.62 3.70 2.45
N VAL A 42 -2.99 3.62 3.62
CA VAL A 42 -1.68 4.22 3.86
C VAL A 42 -0.62 3.16 3.61
N VAL A 43 0.26 3.42 2.65
CA VAL A 43 1.31 2.49 2.27
C VAL A 43 2.64 2.98 2.82
N ILE A 44 3.25 2.18 3.69
CA ILE A 44 4.53 2.48 4.31
C ILE A 44 5.62 1.76 3.53
N HIS A 45 6.48 2.51 2.84
CA HIS A 45 7.49 1.92 1.96
C HIS A 45 8.92 1.93 2.52
N GLY A 46 9.16 2.58 3.65
CA GLY A 46 10.47 2.57 4.32
C GLY A 46 11.50 3.45 3.62
N TYR A 47 12.77 3.30 4.06
CA TYR A 47 13.87 4.15 3.58
C TYR A 47 14.77 3.49 2.55
N SER A 48 15.24 2.26 2.79
CA SER A 48 16.28 1.66 1.95
C SER A 48 15.86 1.42 0.52
N ARG A 49 14.63 1.04 0.29
CA ARG A 49 14.07 0.85 -1.06
C ARG A 49 12.84 1.72 -1.27
N GLY A 50 12.71 2.74 -0.42
CA GLY A 50 11.53 3.58 -0.39
C GLY A 50 11.25 4.28 -1.70
N THR A 51 12.29 4.76 -2.38
CA THR A 51 12.12 5.47 -3.66
C THR A 51 11.49 4.58 -4.71
N VAL A 52 11.99 3.35 -4.86
CA VAL A 52 11.47 2.41 -5.86
C VAL A 52 10.04 2.01 -5.54
N LEU A 53 9.78 1.66 -4.27
CA LEU A 53 8.44 1.27 -3.84
C LEU A 53 7.47 2.46 -3.94
N ARG A 54 7.91 3.64 -3.52
CA ARG A 54 7.10 4.85 -3.61
C ARG A 54 6.70 5.15 -5.05
N ASP A 55 7.66 5.06 -5.97
CA ASP A 55 7.39 5.33 -7.37
C ASP A 55 6.42 4.31 -7.96
N MET A 56 6.55 3.04 -7.57
CA MET A 56 5.60 2.01 -7.99
C MET A 56 4.19 2.34 -7.51
N VAL A 57 4.04 2.69 -6.23
CA VAL A 57 2.73 3.04 -5.67
C VAL A 57 2.12 4.24 -6.38
N ARG A 58 2.91 5.27 -6.64
CA ARG A 58 2.42 6.48 -7.29
C ARG A 58 2.12 6.30 -8.77
N ASN A 59 2.94 5.55 -9.48
CA ASN A 59 2.89 5.48 -10.94
C ASN A 59 2.15 4.25 -11.47
N GLN A 60 2.19 3.14 -10.75
CA GLN A 60 1.62 1.89 -11.22
C GLN A 60 0.30 1.53 -10.57
N LEU A 61 0.06 1.94 -9.34
CA LEU A 61 -1.18 1.62 -8.64
C LEU A 61 -2.24 2.71 -8.73
N LYS A 62 -1.88 3.95 -8.91
CA LYS A 62 -2.78 5.10 -9.16
C LYS A 62 -4.21 4.96 -8.62
N HIS A 63 -4.32 4.53 -7.39
CA HIS A 63 -5.63 4.31 -6.77
C HIS A 63 -5.98 5.53 -5.91
N PRO A 64 -7.20 6.09 -6.01
CA PRO A 64 -7.55 7.32 -5.29
C PRO A 64 -7.54 7.19 -3.77
N ARG A 65 -7.65 5.97 -3.26
CA ARG A 65 -7.64 5.72 -1.82
C ARG A 65 -6.23 5.57 -1.24
N ILE A 66 -5.21 5.45 -2.08
CA ILE A 66 -3.84 5.21 -1.63
C ILE A 66 -3.15 6.50 -1.26
N GLN A 67 -2.53 6.50 -0.08
CA GLN A 67 -1.59 7.53 0.35
C GLN A 67 -0.27 6.85 0.71
N SER A 68 0.82 7.36 0.15
CA SER A 68 2.15 6.79 0.43
C SER A 68 2.87 7.59 1.52
N LYS A 69 3.63 6.88 2.33
CA LYS A 69 4.46 7.49 3.37
C LYS A 69 5.88 6.97 3.30
#